data_26e026aafc70a0b8e963aac75391dcd1
#
_entry.id   26e026aafc70a0b8e963aac75391dcd1
#
_cell.length_a   1.000
_cell.length_b   1.000
_cell.length_c   1.000
_cell.angle_alpha   90.00
_cell.angle_beta   90.00
_cell.angle_gamma   90.00
#
_symmetry.space_group_name_H-M   'P 1'
#
loop_
_entity.id
_entity.type
_entity.pdbx_description
1 polymer ?
#
loop_
_entity_poly.entity_id
_entity_poly.type
_entity_poly.pdbx_seq_one_letter_code
_entity_poly.pdbx_strand_id
1 'polypeptide(L)'
;MIDPADLPNPPEGVILCDWQTALEDHSDLFKTHLQSVIPLDQHKVSAHHYRHLDRGLFIYVPDETQVKDWLELTIDLSQGAHQQVLLVMGRNSRLTLVESLYNQTTARASQTYLAEIILEEGAQLDYI
;
A
#
# COMPACT_ATOMS: atom_id res chain seq x y z
N MET A 1 11.96 7.88 -2.01
CA MET A 1 10.89 8.60 -1.29
C MET A 1 9.84 9.07 -2.28
N ILE A 2 8.58 8.97 -1.92
CA ILE A 2 7.48 9.46 -2.72
C ILE A 2 7.22 10.92 -2.35
N ASP A 3 7.10 11.79 -3.35
CA ASP A 3 6.73 13.18 -3.10
C ASP A 3 5.30 13.20 -2.55
N PRO A 4 5.04 13.82 -1.39
CA PRO A 4 3.68 13.94 -0.85
C PRO A 4 2.67 14.56 -1.82
N ALA A 5 3.14 15.41 -2.75
CA ALA A 5 2.27 16.00 -3.77
C ALA A 5 1.75 14.98 -4.78
N ASP A 6 2.42 13.84 -4.92
CA ASP A 6 2.02 12.76 -5.84
C ASP A 6 0.99 11.80 -5.23
N LEU A 7 0.69 11.95 -3.93
CA LEU A 7 -0.28 11.11 -3.25
C LEU A 7 -1.67 11.76 -3.31
N PRO A 8 -2.74 10.95 -3.45
CA PRO A 8 -4.09 11.49 -3.34
C PRO A 8 -4.35 11.96 -1.91
N ASN A 9 -5.30 12.89 -1.76
CA ASN A 9 -5.74 13.29 -0.44
C ASN A 9 -6.52 12.14 0.19
N PRO A 10 -6.11 11.64 1.38
CA PRO A 10 -6.84 10.56 2.02
C PRO A 10 -8.19 11.04 2.54
N PRO A 11 -9.20 10.17 2.59
CA PRO A 11 -10.43 10.46 3.30
C PRO A 11 -10.16 10.76 4.78
N GLU A 12 -11.10 11.46 5.42
CA GLU A 12 -10.96 11.79 6.84
C GLU A 12 -10.73 10.54 7.69
N GLY A 13 -9.74 10.60 8.57
CA GLY A 13 -9.37 9.52 9.48
C GLY A 13 -8.44 8.47 8.89
N VAL A 14 -8.25 8.45 7.56
CA VAL A 14 -7.39 7.48 6.89
C VAL A 14 -5.95 8.00 6.83
N ILE A 15 -5.00 7.14 7.18
CA ILE A 15 -3.57 7.43 7.02
C ILE A 15 -3.13 6.94 5.64
N LEU A 16 -2.51 7.83 4.87
CA LEU A 16 -1.90 7.49 3.58
C LEU A 16 -0.56 8.19 3.49
N CYS A 17 0.51 7.40 3.47
CA CYS A 17 1.87 7.94 3.40
C CYS A 17 2.82 6.94 2.77
N ASP A 18 4.06 7.37 2.47
CA ASP A 18 5.09 6.43 2.04
C ASP A 18 5.64 5.66 3.26
N TRP A 19 6.40 4.60 2.97
CA TRP A 19 6.95 3.76 4.03
C TRP A 19 7.94 4.50 4.93
N GLN A 20 8.69 5.47 4.40
CA GLN A 20 9.61 6.24 5.20
C GLN A 20 8.85 7.05 6.26
N THR A 21 7.80 7.74 5.85
CA THR A 21 6.94 8.48 6.77
C THR A 21 6.26 7.54 7.78
N ALA A 22 5.83 6.36 7.32
CA ALA A 22 5.23 5.37 8.21
C ALA A 22 6.21 4.91 9.30
N LEU A 23 7.48 4.69 8.93
CA LEU A 23 8.52 4.34 9.91
C LEU A 23 8.80 5.44 10.92
N GLU A 24 8.72 6.70 10.50
CA GLU A 24 8.97 7.85 11.36
C GLU A 24 7.79 8.15 12.27
N ASP A 25 6.57 8.19 11.72
CA ASP A 25 5.38 8.68 12.41
C ASP A 25 4.45 7.59 12.94
N HIS A 26 4.52 6.38 12.36
CA HIS A 26 3.60 5.27 12.67
C HIS A 26 4.36 3.95 12.85
N SER A 27 5.53 4.03 13.49
CA SER A 27 6.51 2.94 13.55
C SER A 27 5.93 1.62 14.06
N ASP A 28 5.23 1.63 15.18
CA ASP A 28 4.72 0.40 15.80
C ASP A 28 3.66 -0.27 14.92
N LEU A 29 2.73 0.53 14.43
CA LEU A 29 1.66 0.05 13.57
C LEU A 29 2.21 -0.54 12.26
N PHE A 30 3.13 0.19 11.63
CA PHE A 30 3.72 -0.23 10.36
C PHE A 30 4.56 -1.50 10.52
N LYS A 31 5.44 -1.56 11.52
CA LYS A 31 6.32 -2.70 11.74
C LYS A 31 5.55 -3.97 12.11
N THR A 32 4.46 -3.83 12.86
CA THR A 32 3.64 -4.97 13.25
C THR A 32 3.07 -5.71 12.04
N HIS A 33 2.73 -4.98 10.99
CA HIS A 33 2.03 -5.54 9.83
C HIS A 33 2.92 -5.77 8.61
N LEU A 34 4.11 -5.16 8.58
CA LEU A 34 5.01 -5.29 7.43
C LEU A 34 5.39 -6.75 7.20
N GLN A 35 5.23 -7.23 5.96
CA GLN A 35 5.57 -8.59 5.54
C GLN A 35 4.82 -9.71 6.30
N SER A 36 3.71 -9.39 6.94
CA SER A 36 2.94 -10.38 7.69
C SER A 36 2.20 -11.36 6.78
N VAL A 37 1.88 -10.96 5.56
CA VAL A 37 1.18 -11.79 4.57
C VAL A 37 2.16 -12.39 3.56
N ILE A 38 3.08 -11.57 3.05
CA ILE A 38 4.07 -11.98 2.06
C ILE A 38 5.47 -11.80 2.66
N PRO A 39 6.03 -12.84 3.30
CA PRO A 39 7.37 -12.75 3.88
C PRO A 39 8.44 -12.47 2.83
N LEU A 40 9.54 -11.84 3.27
CA LEU A 40 10.66 -11.45 2.43
C LEU A 40 11.20 -12.60 1.57
N ASP A 41 11.29 -13.79 2.14
CA ASP A 41 11.96 -14.95 1.54
C ASP A 41 11.00 -16.09 1.20
N GLN A 42 9.71 -15.80 1.06
CA GLN A 42 8.72 -16.84 0.77
C GLN A 42 8.99 -17.55 -0.55
N HIS A 43 9.39 -16.79 -1.57
CA HIS A 43 9.84 -17.35 -2.84
C HIS A 43 10.72 -16.33 -3.58
N LYS A 44 11.29 -16.77 -4.69
CA LYS A 44 12.31 -16.01 -5.43
C LYS A 44 11.84 -14.64 -5.89
N VAL A 45 10.58 -14.54 -6.34
CA VAL A 45 10.02 -13.27 -6.83
C VAL A 45 9.85 -12.26 -5.68
N SER A 46 9.35 -12.69 -4.51
CA SER A 46 9.20 -11.80 -3.38
C SER A 46 10.55 -11.33 -2.84
N ALA A 47 11.54 -12.21 -2.77
CA ALA A 47 12.90 -11.83 -2.35
C ALA A 47 13.51 -10.77 -3.28
N HIS A 48 13.34 -10.94 -4.59
CA HIS A 48 13.81 -9.96 -5.58
C HIS A 48 13.09 -8.63 -5.42
N HIS A 49 11.76 -8.66 -5.25
CA HIS A 49 10.95 -7.47 -5.06
C HIS A 49 11.44 -6.64 -3.88
N TYR A 50 11.58 -7.24 -2.70
CA TYR A 50 12.00 -6.51 -1.50
C TYR A 50 13.43 -5.97 -1.60
N ARG A 51 14.32 -6.70 -2.26
CA ARG A 51 15.69 -6.24 -2.47
C ARG A 51 15.75 -4.98 -3.33
N HIS A 52 14.84 -4.84 -4.29
CA HIS A 52 14.82 -3.76 -5.28
C HIS A 52 13.64 -2.82 -5.11
N LEU A 53 13.02 -2.79 -3.92
CA LEU A 53 11.85 -1.96 -3.68
C LEU A 53 12.16 -0.47 -3.89
N ASP A 54 11.45 0.15 -4.81
CA ASP A 54 11.61 1.56 -5.16
C ASP A 54 10.64 2.45 -4.38
N ARG A 55 9.38 2.00 -4.24
CA ARG A 55 8.31 2.78 -3.62
C ARG A 55 7.44 1.89 -2.76
N GLY A 56 7.17 2.33 -1.55
CA GLY A 56 6.23 1.68 -0.66
C GLY A 56 5.19 2.66 -0.15
N LEU A 57 3.92 2.29 -0.21
CA LEU A 57 2.82 3.05 0.34
C LEU A 57 2.23 2.33 1.54
N PHE A 58 1.81 3.10 2.54
CA PHE A 58 1.11 2.61 3.71
C PHE A 58 -0.25 3.28 3.81
N ILE A 59 -1.31 2.47 3.92
CA ILE A 59 -2.67 2.93 4.09
C ILE A 59 -3.23 2.27 5.35
N TYR A 60 -3.73 3.07 6.28
CA TYR A 60 -4.35 2.56 7.49
C TYR A 60 -5.73 3.18 7.68
N VAL A 61 -6.74 2.33 7.84
CA VAL A 61 -8.10 2.72 8.18
C VAL A 61 -8.34 2.32 9.64
N PRO A 62 -8.51 3.29 10.56
CA PRO A 62 -8.69 2.97 11.98
C PRO A 62 -9.97 2.19 12.27
N ASP A 63 -10.03 1.59 13.46
CA ASP A 63 -11.21 0.87 13.94
C ASP A 63 -12.46 1.74 13.85
N GLU A 64 -13.59 1.14 13.52
CA GLU A 64 -14.92 1.77 13.49
C GLU A 64 -15.02 2.95 12.50
N THR A 65 -14.12 3.03 11.52
CA THR A 65 -14.12 4.09 10.51
C THR A 65 -14.86 3.63 9.26
N GLN A 66 -15.95 4.31 8.93
CA GLN A 66 -16.72 4.06 7.71
C GLN A 66 -16.36 5.13 6.69
N VAL A 67 -15.56 4.77 5.68
CA VAL A 67 -15.15 5.70 4.63
C VAL A 67 -16.26 5.76 3.58
N LYS A 68 -16.88 6.92 3.43
CA LYS A 68 -18.05 7.10 2.55
C LYS A 68 -17.68 7.19 1.08
N ASP A 69 -16.56 7.86 0.79
CA ASP A 69 -16.07 8.00 -0.58
C ASP A 69 -15.04 6.90 -0.85
N TRP A 70 -14.71 6.71 -2.13
CA TRP A 70 -13.65 5.78 -2.49
C TRP A 70 -12.30 6.48 -2.46
N LEU A 71 -11.25 5.69 -2.27
CA LEU A 71 -9.87 6.13 -2.40
C LEU A 71 -9.35 5.64 -3.76
N GLU A 72 -8.87 6.55 -4.58
CA GLU A 72 -8.25 6.20 -5.85
C GLU A 72 -6.73 6.20 -5.72
N LEU A 73 -6.12 5.08 -6.13
CA LEU A 73 -4.67 4.96 -6.26
C LEU A 73 -4.32 4.73 -7.72
N THR A 74 -3.39 5.50 -8.21
CA THR A 74 -2.81 5.29 -9.54
C THR A 74 -1.36 4.85 -9.34
N ILE A 75 -1.05 3.64 -9.77
CA ILE A 75 0.27 3.05 -9.67
C ILE A 75 0.92 3.09 -11.04
N ASP A 76 1.96 3.90 -11.17
CA ASP A 76 2.73 4.03 -12.41
C ASP A 76 4.06 3.31 -12.24
N LEU A 77 4.21 2.15 -12.86
CA LEU A 77 5.42 1.33 -12.76
C LEU A 77 6.62 1.95 -13.48
N SER A 78 6.40 2.97 -14.33
CA SER A 78 7.51 3.71 -14.92
C SER A 78 8.23 4.61 -13.92
N GLN A 79 7.60 4.91 -12.78
CA GLN A 79 8.20 5.74 -11.72
C GLN A 79 8.90 4.92 -10.63
N GLY A 80 8.93 3.63 -10.77
CA GLY A 80 9.59 2.70 -9.87
C GLY A 80 9.17 1.29 -10.24
N ALA A 81 10.14 0.46 -10.63
CA ALA A 81 9.86 -0.87 -11.18
C ALA A 81 9.37 -1.86 -10.13
N HIS A 82 9.68 -1.62 -8.85
CA HIS A 82 9.31 -2.52 -7.75
C HIS A 82 8.59 -1.70 -6.69
N GLN A 83 7.25 -1.81 -6.67
CA GLN A 83 6.40 -1.02 -5.80
C GLN A 83 5.52 -1.92 -4.93
N GLN A 84 5.15 -1.45 -3.77
CA GLN A 84 4.29 -2.18 -2.85
C GLN A 84 3.33 -1.26 -2.11
N VAL A 85 2.14 -1.76 -1.86
CA VAL A 85 1.15 -1.14 -0.98
C VAL A 85 0.91 -2.07 0.20
N LEU A 86 0.92 -1.52 1.41
CA LEU A 86 0.46 -2.19 2.61
C LEU A 86 -0.82 -1.48 3.06
N LEU A 87 -1.95 -2.18 2.99
CA LEU A 87 -3.24 -1.69 3.47
C LEU A 87 -3.62 -2.45 4.73
N VAL A 88 -3.84 -1.74 5.82
CA VAL A 88 -4.32 -2.29 7.07
C VAL A 88 -5.66 -1.66 7.41
N MET A 89 -6.69 -2.48 7.58
CA MET A 89 -8.01 -2.02 7.97
C MET A 89 -8.35 -2.49 9.37
N GLY A 90 -8.64 -1.55 10.25
CA GLY A 90 -9.03 -1.83 11.62
C GLY A 90 -10.39 -2.49 11.72
N ARG A 91 -10.77 -2.86 12.94
CA ARG A 91 -12.02 -3.58 13.23
C ARG A 91 -13.23 -2.77 12.78
N ASN A 92 -14.18 -3.44 12.14
CA ASN A 92 -15.46 -2.85 11.72
C ASN A 92 -15.29 -1.58 10.88
N SER A 93 -14.17 -1.46 10.16
CA SER A 93 -13.94 -0.38 9.22
C SER A 93 -14.41 -0.75 7.83
N ARG A 94 -14.62 0.24 6.98
CA ARG A 94 -15.05 0.03 5.60
C ARG A 94 -14.35 1.00 4.67
N LEU A 95 -13.86 0.49 3.54
CA LEU A 95 -13.20 1.27 2.50
C LEU A 95 -13.53 0.70 1.13
N THR A 96 -13.69 1.57 0.16
CA THR A 96 -13.64 1.21 -1.26
C THR A 96 -12.34 1.76 -1.83
N LEU A 97 -11.52 0.86 -2.36
CA LEU A 97 -10.24 1.21 -2.98
C LEU A 97 -10.32 0.93 -4.48
N VAL A 98 -10.14 1.98 -5.26
CA VAL A 98 -10.05 1.89 -6.72
C VAL A 98 -8.58 2.05 -7.10
N GLU A 99 -8.03 1.03 -7.75
CA GLU A 99 -6.61 1.01 -8.09
C GLU A 99 -6.43 0.88 -9.59
N SER A 100 -5.62 1.76 -10.16
CA SER A 100 -5.22 1.71 -11.56
C SER A 100 -3.73 1.45 -11.64
N LEU A 101 -3.35 0.40 -12.35
CA LEU A 101 -1.97 0.00 -12.54
C LEU A 101 -1.61 0.17 -14.00
N TYR A 102 -0.58 0.95 -14.30
CA TYR A 102 -0.13 1.13 -15.67
C TYR A 102 1.38 1.33 -15.75
N ASN A 103 1.90 1.25 -16.97
CA ASN A 103 3.32 1.36 -17.24
C ASN A 103 3.52 2.16 -18.52
N GLN A 104 4.17 3.31 -18.42
CA GLN A 104 4.46 4.18 -19.56
C GLN A 104 5.80 3.89 -20.24
N THR A 105 6.65 3.06 -19.61
CA THR A 105 7.96 2.76 -20.18
C THR A 105 7.88 1.64 -21.18
N THR A 106 8.69 1.73 -22.25
CA THR A 106 8.89 0.64 -23.22
C THR A 106 10.12 -0.20 -22.87
N ALA A 107 10.85 0.15 -21.82
CA ALA A 107 12.05 -0.59 -21.42
C ALA A 107 11.69 -2.01 -20.97
N ARG A 108 12.52 -2.97 -21.36
CA ARG A 108 12.38 -4.36 -20.92
C ARG A 108 13.06 -4.52 -19.57
N ALA A 109 12.40 -4.10 -18.52
CA ALA A 109 12.90 -4.24 -17.15
C ALA A 109 11.96 -5.14 -16.36
N SER A 110 12.52 -5.87 -15.41
CA SER A 110 11.73 -6.61 -14.44
C SER A 110 10.95 -5.65 -13.56
N GLN A 111 9.64 -5.81 -13.50
CA GLN A 111 8.75 -4.96 -12.73
C GLN A 111 7.87 -5.82 -11.84
N THR A 112 7.70 -5.41 -10.58
CA THR A 112 6.82 -6.11 -9.65
C THR A 112 5.96 -5.10 -8.89
N TYR A 113 4.73 -5.51 -8.64
CA TYR A 113 3.82 -4.78 -7.76
C TYR A 113 3.21 -5.78 -6.79
N LEU A 114 3.35 -5.50 -5.50
CA LEU A 114 2.76 -6.32 -4.46
C LEU A 114 1.78 -5.47 -3.65
N ALA A 115 0.64 -6.05 -3.33
CA ALA A 115 -0.32 -5.46 -2.39
C ALA A 115 -0.51 -6.44 -1.24
N GLU A 116 -0.15 -6.01 -0.03
CA GLU A 116 -0.47 -6.73 1.19
C GLU A 116 -1.69 -6.09 1.82
N ILE A 117 -2.73 -6.87 2.06
CA ILE A 117 -4.00 -6.37 2.57
C ILE A 117 -4.35 -7.16 3.83
N ILE A 118 -4.49 -6.44 4.94
CA ILE A 118 -4.80 -7.00 6.25
C ILE A 118 -6.13 -6.44 6.71
N LEU A 119 -7.11 -7.32 6.89
CA LEU A 119 -8.44 -6.96 7.36
C LEU A 119 -8.63 -7.51 8.77
N GLU A 120 -8.80 -6.62 9.74
CA GLU A 120 -9.17 -7.03 11.09
C GLU A 120 -10.64 -7.47 11.14
N GLU A 121 -11.08 -8.00 12.27
CA GLU A 121 -12.43 -8.53 12.43
C GLU A 121 -13.50 -7.51 12.04
N GLY A 122 -14.42 -7.91 11.18
CA GLY A 122 -15.53 -7.06 10.73
C GLY A 122 -15.15 -5.99 9.70
N ALA A 123 -13.90 -5.91 9.28
CA ALA A 123 -13.49 -4.98 8.24
C ALA A 123 -14.04 -5.40 6.88
N GLN A 124 -14.42 -4.41 6.07
CA GLN A 124 -14.97 -4.63 4.73
C GLN A 124 -14.22 -3.79 3.71
N LEU A 125 -13.68 -4.45 2.70
CA LEU A 125 -12.96 -3.79 1.61
C LEU A 125 -13.62 -4.14 0.28
N ASP A 126 -13.99 -3.12 -0.48
CA ASP A 126 -14.34 -3.24 -1.89
C ASP A 126 -13.10 -2.83 -2.69
N TYR A 127 -12.46 -3.82 -3.31
CA TYR A 127 -11.21 -3.60 -4.05
C TYR A 127 -11.50 -3.74 -5.55
N ILE A 128 -11.30 -2.64 -6.26
CA ILE A 128 -11.63 -2.55 -7.69
C ILE A 128 -10.36 -2.25 -8.49
#